data_5dd52d1d911828a09bdd5c7459dfdbe1
#
_entry.id   5dd52d1d911828a09bdd5c7459dfdbe1
#
_cell.length_a   1.000
_cell.length_b   1.000
_cell.length_c   1.000
_cell.angle_alpha   90.00
_cell.angle_beta   90.00
_cell.angle_gamma   90.00
#
_symmetry.space_group_name_H-M   'P 1'
#
loop_
_entity.id
_entity.type
_entity.pdbx_description
1 polymer ?
#
loop_
_entity_poly.entity_id
_entity_poly.type
_entity_poly.pdbx_seq_one_letter_code
_entity_poly.pdbx_strand_id
1 'polypeptide(L)'
;MLKGTFPIAKFQELQTPFYYYDLSLLQNTLDVIRNEAGKYGYNVHYAIKANANPRVLELIARNGLGADCVSGGEIQAALNAGFPANKIVFAGVGKADWEINLGLDNDIFCFNVESLAELRVINELAGKKDKVAPIALRINPEVDAHTHAKITTGMKENKFGINLSLLPSVFQEIKVSPHVKLIGIHAHIGSQITDMSAFRNLAIRINEIQDELEQVGLQVENLNLGGGLGIDYYHPNHLPIAAFDNYFAVFNKLLQLRPGQRVHFEPGRSVVAQCGSLISRVLYVKEGETRKFAILDAGFTELIRPAMYDAYHRIENISSDEPVELYDVVGPIC
;
A
#
# COMPACT_ATOMS: atom_id res chain seq x y z
N MET A 1 20.33 -13.19 -14.15
CA MET A 1 19.40 -14.28 -13.78
C MET A 1 18.04 -13.64 -13.57
N LEU A 2 17.02 -14.11 -14.26
CA LEU A 2 15.65 -13.60 -14.10
C LEU A 2 15.14 -13.88 -12.68
N LYS A 3 14.39 -12.94 -12.09
CA LYS A 3 13.72 -13.17 -10.81
C LYS A 3 12.69 -14.28 -10.97
N GLY A 4 12.80 -15.32 -10.16
CA GLY A 4 11.92 -16.48 -10.23
C GLY A 4 12.23 -17.39 -11.42
N THR A 5 11.49 -18.47 -11.51
CA THR A 5 11.58 -19.44 -12.61
C THR A 5 10.38 -19.29 -13.52
N PHE A 6 10.59 -18.76 -14.73
CA PHE A 6 9.52 -18.64 -15.71
C PHE A 6 9.29 -19.97 -16.44
N PRO A 7 8.06 -20.50 -16.46
CA PRO A 7 7.71 -21.69 -17.24
C PRO A 7 7.50 -21.34 -18.72
N ILE A 8 8.60 -20.98 -19.41
CA ILE A 8 8.59 -20.41 -20.77
C ILE A 8 7.82 -21.31 -21.76
N ALA A 9 8.02 -22.62 -21.69
CA ALA A 9 7.29 -23.56 -22.56
C ALA A 9 5.77 -23.43 -22.41
N LYS A 10 5.27 -23.25 -21.18
CA LYS A 10 3.83 -23.02 -20.93
C LYS A 10 3.38 -21.65 -21.42
N PHE A 11 4.24 -20.62 -21.33
CA PHE A 11 3.90 -19.28 -21.81
C PHE A 11 3.69 -19.27 -23.33
N GLN A 12 4.42 -20.10 -24.07
CA GLN A 12 4.28 -20.21 -25.53
C GLN A 12 2.93 -20.82 -25.97
N GLU A 13 2.26 -21.55 -25.08
CA GLU A 13 0.93 -22.14 -25.33
C GLU A 13 -0.21 -21.15 -25.02
N LEU A 14 0.06 -20.05 -24.36
CA LEU A 14 -0.94 -19.08 -23.93
C LEU A 14 -1.04 -17.91 -24.89
N GLN A 15 -2.25 -17.37 -25.01
CA GLN A 15 -2.46 -16.09 -25.70
C GLN A 15 -1.92 -14.95 -24.85
N THR A 16 -1.01 -14.15 -25.41
CA THR A 16 -0.50 -12.91 -24.83
C THR A 16 -1.39 -11.72 -25.19
N PRO A 17 -1.36 -10.58 -24.48
CA PRO A 17 -0.61 -10.40 -23.24
C PRO A 17 -1.33 -10.98 -22.02
N PHE A 18 -0.56 -11.31 -20.96
CA PHE A 18 -1.12 -11.72 -19.66
C PHE A 18 -0.17 -11.36 -18.51
N TYR A 19 -0.73 -11.27 -17.31
CA TYR A 19 0.07 -11.15 -16.09
C TYR A 19 0.36 -12.53 -15.50
N TYR A 20 1.64 -12.80 -15.27
CA TYR A 20 2.11 -13.97 -14.52
C TYR A 20 2.45 -13.56 -13.09
N TYR A 21 1.99 -14.33 -12.11
CA TYR A 21 2.32 -14.17 -10.71
C TYR A 21 3.06 -15.37 -10.18
N ASP A 22 4.30 -15.16 -9.70
CA ASP A 22 5.09 -16.19 -9.01
C ASP A 22 4.64 -16.25 -7.54
N LEU A 23 3.77 -17.22 -7.24
CA LEU A 23 3.24 -17.39 -5.88
C LEU A 23 4.30 -17.92 -4.91
N SER A 24 5.37 -18.58 -5.38
CA SER A 24 6.48 -18.99 -4.52
C SER A 24 7.28 -17.79 -4.04
N LEU A 25 7.55 -16.83 -4.93
CA LEU A 25 8.20 -15.57 -4.55
C LEU A 25 7.30 -14.74 -3.62
N LEU A 26 5.99 -14.72 -3.87
CA LEU A 26 5.05 -14.06 -2.96
C LEU A 26 5.06 -14.72 -1.58
N GLN A 27 5.03 -16.05 -1.48
CA GLN A 27 5.12 -16.76 -0.21
C GLN A 27 6.40 -16.42 0.55
N ASN A 28 7.56 -16.45 -0.13
CA ASN A 28 8.84 -16.08 0.47
C ASN A 28 8.82 -14.62 0.99
N THR A 29 8.20 -13.71 0.22
CA THR A 29 8.03 -12.30 0.65
C THR A 29 7.18 -12.21 1.92
N LEU A 30 6.08 -12.95 1.99
CA LEU A 30 5.20 -12.99 3.17
C LEU A 30 5.91 -13.58 4.39
N ASP A 31 6.74 -14.60 4.20
CA ASP A 31 7.54 -15.20 5.27
C ASP A 31 8.57 -14.20 5.82
N VAL A 32 9.23 -13.44 4.94
CA VAL A 32 10.14 -12.35 5.36
C VAL A 32 9.39 -11.28 6.15
N ILE A 33 8.24 -10.82 5.65
CA ILE A 33 7.41 -9.82 6.34
C ILE A 33 7.02 -10.30 7.74
N ARG A 34 6.52 -11.53 7.86
CA ARG A 34 6.10 -12.10 9.14
C ARG A 34 7.26 -12.21 10.13
N ASN A 35 8.40 -12.69 9.64
CA ASN A 35 9.59 -12.85 10.46
C ASN A 35 10.13 -11.50 10.93
N GLU A 36 10.28 -10.53 10.01
CA GLU A 36 10.85 -9.23 10.34
C GLU A 36 9.92 -8.38 11.21
N ALA A 37 8.63 -8.32 10.89
CA ALA A 37 7.64 -7.63 11.72
C ALA A 37 7.46 -8.31 13.08
N GLY A 38 7.51 -9.64 13.13
CA GLY A 38 7.37 -10.44 14.33
C GLY A 38 8.47 -10.18 15.37
N LYS A 39 9.69 -9.83 14.96
CA LYS A 39 10.78 -9.43 15.86
C LYS A 39 10.40 -8.30 16.80
N TYR A 40 9.50 -7.43 16.38
CA TYR A 40 9.11 -6.21 17.08
C TYR A 40 7.64 -6.21 17.51
N GLY A 41 6.90 -7.28 17.26
CA GLY A 41 5.47 -7.35 17.55
C GLY A 41 4.61 -6.45 16.66
N TYR A 42 5.08 -6.13 15.45
CA TYR A 42 4.38 -5.24 14.53
C TYR A 42 3.27 -5.94 13.77
N ASN A 43 2.18 -5.21 13.53
CA ASN A 43 1.04 -5.66 12.73
C ASN A 43 1.18 -5.16 11.29
N VAL A 44 0.91 -6.02 10.32
CA VAL A 44 0.99 -5.66 8.91
C VAL A 44 -0.35 -5.88 8.23
N HIS A 45 -0.86 -4.85 7.55
CA HIS A 45 -2.07 -4.85 6.75
C HIS A 45 -1.68 -4.68 5.28
N TYR A 46 -2.04 -5.63 4.45
CA TYR A 46 -1.74 -5.53 3.03
C TYR A 46 -2.66 -4.51 2.35
N ALA A 47 -2.08 -3.53 1.65
CA ALA A 47 -2.85 -2.52 0.90
C ALA A 47 -3.40 -3.13 -0.40
N ILE A 48 -4.71 -3.47 -0.40
CA ILE A 48 -5.40 -4.21 -1.48
C ILE A 48 -5.33 -3.50 -2.82
N LYS A 49 -5.32 -2.16 -2.83
CA LYS A 49 -5.15 -1.35 -4.04
C LYS A 49 -3.92 -1.69 -4.88
N ALA A 50 -2.92 -2.35 -4.31
CA ALA A 50 -1.74 -2.79 -5.06
C ALA A 50 -2.02 -3.97 -5.98
N ASN A 51 -2.84 -4.94 -5.55
CA ASN A 51 -3.33 -6.04 -6.36
C ASN A 51 -4.50 -6.74 -5.64
N ALA A 52 -5.69 -6.65 -6.21
CA ALA A 52 -6.91 -7.26 -5.67
C ALA A 52 -7.24 -8.64 -6.28
N ASN A 53 -6.28 -9.30 -6.95
CA ASN A 53 -6.52 -10.64 -7.50
C ASN A 53 -6.89 -11.62 -6.37
N PRO A 54 -8.01 -12.35 -6.47
CA PRO A 54 -8.51 -13.20 -5.38
C PRO A 54 -7.49 -14.23 -4.89
N ARG A 55 -6.72 -14.87 -5.78
CA ARG A 55 -5.70 -15.86 -5.41
C ARG A 55 -4.52 -15.25 -4.66
N VAL A 56 -4.15 -14.00 -5.02
CA VAL A 56 -3.13 -13.23 -4.31
C VAL A 56 -3.64 -12.88 -2.91
N LEU A 57 -4.88 -12.39 -2.81
CA LEU A 57 -5.50 -12.04 -1.54
C LEU A 57 -5.64 -13.25 -0.61
N GLU A 58 -6.12 -14.39 -1.11
CA GLU A 58 -6.24 -15.63 -0.35
C GLU A 58 -4.89 -16.09 0.24
N LEU A 59 -3.81 -16.01 -0.55
CA LEU A 59 -2.49 -16.37 -0.06
C LEU A 59 -2.03 -15.44 1.06
N ILE A 60 -2.24 -14.13 0.90
CA ILE A 60 -1.88 -13.13 1.91
C ILE A 60 -2.69 -13.33 3.20
N ALA A 61 -4.02 -13.54 3.07
CA ALA A 61 -4.91 -13.81 4.21
C ALA A 61 -4.48 -15.05 4.99
N ARG A 62 -4.16 -16.16 4.31
CA ARG A 62 -3.66 -17.41 4.93
C ARG A 62 -2.35 -17.22 5.68
N ASN A 63 -1.54 -16.25 5.29
CA ASN A 63 -0.31 -15.87 5.98
C ASN A 63 -0.54 -14.97 7.20
N GLY A 64 -1.81 -14.62 7.51
CA GLY A 64 -2.21 -13.97 8.74
C GLY A 64 -2.05 -12.45 8.77
N LEU A 65 -1.72 -11.81 7.63
CA LEU A 65 -1.73 -10.36 7.51
C LEU A 65 -3.16 -9.81 7.61
N GLY A 66 -3.29 -8.53 7.98
CA GLY A 66 -4.53 -7.77 7.84
C GLY A 66 -4.67 -7.17 6.43
N ALA A 67 -5.73 -6.40 6.21
CA ALA A 67 -5.98 -5.70 4.96
C ALA A 67 -6.16 -4.19 5.19
N ASP A 68 -5.50 -3.36 4.36
CA ASP A 68 -5.78 -1.94 4.18
C ASP A 68 -6.65 -1.77 2.94
N CYS A 69 -7.88 -1.28 3.14
CA CYS A 69 -8.89 -1.10 2.13
C CYS A 69 -9.18 0.39 1.92
N VAL A 70 -9.42 0.80 0.67
CA VAL A 70 -9.75 2.18 0.32
C VAL A 70 -11.10 2.32 -0.37
N SER A 71 -11.88 1.24 -0.39
CA SER A 71 -13.27 1.22 -0.87
C SER A 71 -14.05 0.04 -0.26
N GLY A 72 -15.39 0.13 -0.29
CA GLY A 72 -16.25 -0.99 0.11
C GLY A 72 -16.06 -2.25 -0.74
N GLY A 73 -15.72 -2.07 -2.03
CA GLY A 73 -15.37 -3.19 -2.90
C GLY A 73 -14.12 -3.93 -2.42
N GLU A 74 -13.11 -3.22 -1.91
CA GLU A 74 -11.91 -3.83 -1.33
C GLU A 74 -12.20 -4.50 0.02
N ILE A 75 -13.08 -3.93 0.86
CA ILE A 75 -13.53 -4.59 2.09
C ILE A 75 -14.20 -5.92 1.74
N GLN A 76 -15.11 -5.92 0.76
CA GLN A 76 -15.79 -7.14 0.33
C GLN A 76 -14.80 -8.17 -0.25
N ALA A 77 -13.83 -7.72 -1.04
CA ALA A 77 -12.79 -8.60 -1.58
C ALA A 77 -11.91 -9.20 -0.46
N ALA A 78 -11.58 -8.41 0.56
CA ALA A 78 -10.84 -8.90 1.73
C ALA A 78 -11.63 -9.97 2.49
N LEU A 79 -12.89 -9.72 2.80
CA LEU A 79 -13.76 -10.67 3.48
C LEU A 79 -13.91 -11.98 2.68
N ASN A 80 -14.13 -11.86 1.38
CA ASN A 80 -14.27 -13.03 0.48
C ASN A 80 -12.98 -13.86 0.40
N ALA A 81 -11.81 -13.21 0.50
CA ALA A 81 -10.50 -13.87 0.51
C ALA A 81 -10.11 -14.46 1.88
N GLY A 82 -10.92 -14.25 2.92
CA GLY A 82 -10.74 -14.82 4.25
C GLY A 82 -9.90 -13.97 5.20
N PHE A 83 -9.72 -12.67 4.93
CA PHE A 83 -9.14 -11.77 5.95
C PHE A 83 -10.11 -11.62 7.13
N PRO A 84 -9.64 -11.77 8.38
CA PRO A 84 -10.48 -11.52 9.55
C PRO A 84 -10.92 -10.04 9.58
N ALA A 85 -12.20 -9.77 9.79
CA ALA A 85 -12.73 -8.42 9.80
C ALA A 85 -12.02 -7.52 10.82
N ASN A 86 -11.72 -8.05 12.01
CA ASN A 86 -10.96 -7.35 13.05
C ASN A 86 -9.47 -7.10 12.71
N LYS A 87 -9.05 -7.39 11.48
CA LYS A 87 -7.74 -7.02 10.90
C LYS A 87 -7.88 -6.19 9.63
N ILE A 88 -9.08 -5.69 9.33
CA ILE A 88 -9.33 -4.79 8.19
C ILE A 88 -9.33 -3.36 8.68
N VAL A 89 -8.54 -2.50 8.04
CA VAL A 89 -8.58 -1.05 8.20
C VAL A 89 -9.17 -0.43 6.93
N PHE A 90 -9.94 0.66 7.10
CA PHE A 90 -10.59 1.35 6.00
C PHE A 90 -10.13 2.80 5.92
N ALA A 91 -9.35 3.13 4.90
CA ALA A 91 -8.82 4.46 4.61
C ALA A 91 -9.49 5.07 3.36
N GLY A 92 -9.12 6.31 3.02
CA GLY A 92 -9.60 7.03 1.83
C GLY A 92 -10.54 8.18 2.17
N VAL A 93 -10.42 9.26 1.38
CA VAL A 93 -11.09 10.56 1.60
C VAL A 93 -12.56 10.60 1.18
N GLY A 94 -13.06 9.56 0.51
CA GLY A 94 -14.38 9.54 -0.11
C GLY A 94 -15.20 8.32 0.28
N LYS A 95 -15.22 7.94 1.57
CA LYS A 95 -16.05 6.83 2.05
C LYS A 95 -17.54 7.20 1.93
N ALA A 96 -18.27 6.46 1.12
CA ALA A 96 -19.72 6.60 0.99
C ALA A 96 -20.45 5.92 2.16
N ASP A 97 -21.69 6.34 2.43
CA ASP A 97 -22.50 5.80 3.53
C ASP A 97 -22.62 4.28 3.50
N TRP A 98 -22.80 3.68 2.32
CA TRP A 98 -22.93 2.23 2.18
C TRP A 98 -21.61 1.50 2.51
N GLU A 99 -20.45 2.11 2.22
CA GLU A 99 -19.14 1.56 2.52
C GLU A 99 -18.83 1.63 4.02
N ILE A 100 -19.19 2.75 4.66
CA ILE A 100 -19.11 2.90 6.11
C ILE A 100 -20.02 1.87 6.79
N ASN A 101 -21.27 1.73 6.31
CA ASN A 101 -22.18 0.73 6.81
C ASN A 101 -21.67 -0.69 6.64
N LEU A 102 -21.03 -1.01 5.52
CA LEU A 102 -20.40 -2.32 5.30
C LEU A 102 -19.30 -2.59 6.35
N GLY A 103 -18.45 -1.60 6.62
CA GLY A 103 -17.44 -1.70 7.66
C GLY A 103 -18.02 -1.89 9.06
N LEU A 104 -19.07 -1.12 9.40
CA LEU A 104 -19.79 -1.22 10.67
C LEU A 104 -20.47 -2.60 10.84
N ASP A 105 -21.12 -3.11 9.77
CA ASP A 105 -21.82 -4.39 9.82
C ASP A 105 -20.87 -5.58 10.03
N ASN A 106 -19.65 -5.47 9.56
CA ASN A 106 -18.63 -6.51 9.69
C ASN A 106 -17.68 -6.30 10.88
N ASP A 107 -17.86 -5.26 11.69
CA ASP A 107 -17.01 -4.94 12.85
C ASP A 107 -15.52 -4.92 12.48
N ILE A 108 -15.18 -4.12 11.43
CA ILE A 108 -13.79 -3.98 10.99
C ILE A 108 -12.91 -3.37 12.09
N PHE A 109 -11.60 -3.59 12.01
CA PHE A 109 -10.67 -3.13 13.04
C PHE A 109 -10.69 -1.62 13.24
N CYS A 110 -10.70 -0.83 12.16
CA CYS A 110 -10.57 0.62 12.27
C CYS A 110 -10.99 1.36 10.99
N PHE A 111 -11.63 2.52 11.16
CA PHE A 111 -11.80 3.54 10.13
C PHE A 111 -10.70 4.59 10.27
N ASN A 112 -9.84 4.73 9.26
CA ASN A 112 -8.85 5.81 9.19
C ASN A 112 -9.55 7.09 8.70
N VAL A 113 -9.86 7.99 9.61
CA VAL A 113 -10.68 9.21 9.38
C VAL A 113 -9.81 10.32 8.81
N GLU A 114 -10.26 10.95 7.75
CA GLU A 114 -9.50 11.93 6.98
C GLU A 114 -10.03 13.36 7.10
N SER A 115 -11.20 13.54 7.73
CA SER A 115 -11.80 14.86 7.95
C SER A 115 -12.82 14.88 9.08
N LEU A 116 -13.10 16.10 9.58
CA LEU A 116 -14.14 16.33 10.59
C LEU A 116 -15.54 15.98 10.06
N ALA A 117 -15.81 16.27 8.79
CA ALA A 117 -17.08 15.94 8.16
C ALA A 117 -17.31 14.43 8.12
N GLU A 118 -16.28 13.66 7.75
CA GLU A 118 -16.32 12.20 7.74
C GLU A 118 -16.56 11.63 9.14
N LEU A 119 -15.87 12.16 10.16
CA LEU A 119 -16.07 11.75 11.55
C LEU A 119 -17.54 11.84 11.96
N ARG A 120 -18.20 12.96 11.64
CA ARG A 120 -19.63 13.19 11.93
C ARG A 120 -20.52 12.16 11.23
N VAL A 121 -20.24 11.85 9.96
CA VAL A 121 -20.99 10.84 9.20
C VAL A 121 -20.82 9.46 9.82
N ILE A 122 -19.59 9.08 10.17
CA ILE A 122 -19.33 7.78 10.83
C ILE A 122 -20.07 7.71 12.18
N ASN A 123 -20.03 8.77 12.99
CA ASN A 123 -20.75 8.83 14.26
C ASN A 123 -22.26 8.68 14.08
N GLU A 124 -22.85 9.36 13.10
CA GLU A 124 -24.28 9.28 12.80
C GLU A 124 -24.68 7.86 12.34
N LEU A 125 -23.94 7.27 11.39
CA LEU A 125 -24.24 5.94 10.85
C LEU A 125 -24.04 4.85 11.90
N ALA A 126 -23.01 4.95 12.73
CA ALA A 126 -22.79 4.04 13.84
C ALA A 126 -23.93 4.15 14.89
N GLY A 127 -24.38 5.37 15.20
CA GLY A 127 -25.52 5.60 16.09
C GLY A 127 -26.83 4.99 15.57
N LYS A 128 -27.10 5.08 14.27
CA LYS A 128 -28.27 4.41 13.66
C LYS A 128 -28.27 2.88 13.81
N LYS A 129 -27.10 2.31 14.06
CA LYS A 129 -26.90 0.85 14.24
C LYS A 129 -26.66 0.44 15.69
N ASP A 130 -26.74 1.39 16.64
CA ASP A 130 -26.40 1.17 18.05
C ASP A 130 -24.98 0.57 18.23
N LYS A 131 -24.02 1.06 17.42
CA LYS A 131 -22.63 0.65 17.43
C LYS A 131 -21.72 1.80 17.82
N VAL A 132 -20.49 1.46 18.19
CA VAL A 132 -19.38 2.41 18.38
C VAL A 132 -18.28 2.06 17.38
N ALA A 133 -18.04 2.96 16.43
CA ALA A 133 -17.01 2.78 15.40
C ALA A 133 -15.60 3.02 15.98
N PRO A 134 -14.66 2.07 15.86
CA PRO A 134 -13.26 2.32 16.17
C PRO A 134 -12.65 3.18 15.06
N ILE A 135 -12.06 4.32 15.43
CA ILE A 135 -11.45 5.25 14.48
C ILE A 135 -9.99 5.52 14.80
N ALA A 136 -9.18 5.74 13.76
CA ALA A 136 -7.88 6.37 13.86
C ALA A 136 -7.88 7.68 13.05
N LEU A 137 -7.25 8.72 13.56
CA LEU A 137 -7.13 9.97 12.82
C LEU A 137 -5.95 9.88 11.87
N ARG A 138 -6.20 10.01 10.57
CA ARG A 138 -5.13 10.15 9.60
C ARG A 138 -4.61 11.58 9.64
N ILE A 139 -3.36 11.71 10.04
CA ILE A 139 -2.69 12.99 10.24
C ILE A 139 -1.68 13.22 9.13
N ASN A 140 -1.58 14.46 8.64
CA ASN A 140 -0.50 14.88 7.77
C ASN A 140 0.75 15.15 8.60
N PRO A 141 1.78 14.30 8.54
CA PRO A 141 2.97 14.48 9.38
C PRO A 141 3.92 15.57 8.87
N GLU A 142 3.61 16.19 7.72
CA GLU A 142 4.46 17.22 7.07
C GLU A 142 5.89 16.72 6.76
N VAL A 143 6.02 15.44 6.42
CA VAL A 143 7.28 14.79 6.03
C VAL A 143 7.35 14.71 4.51
N ASP A 144 8.42 15.27 3.93
CA ASP A 144 8.71 15.11 2.51
C ASP A 144 9.40 13.76 2.26
N ALA A 145 8.77 12.93 1.46
CA ALA A 145 9.29 11.62 1.05
C ALA A 145 10.08 11.67 -0.27
N HIS A 146 10.27 12.85 -0.87
CA HIS A 146 10.96 13.07 -2.15
C HIS A 146 10.49 12.13 -3.26
N THR A 147 9.19 11.85 -3.31
CA THR A 147 8.57 10.98 -4.31
C THR A 147 7.91 11.80 -5.42
N HIS A 148 7.49 11.14 -6.51
CA HIS A 148 6.76 11.81 -7.59
C HIS A 148 5.52 12.54 -7.05
N ALA A 149 5.27 13.78 -7.48
CA ALA A 149 4.20 14.66 -6.95
C ALA A 149 2.81 14.00 -6.88
N LYS A 150 2.49 13.10 -7.82
CA LYS A 150 1.20 12.38 -7.84
C LYS A 150 1.07 11.26 -6.80
N ILE A 151 2.16 10.88 -6.12
CA ILE A 151 2.17 9.79 -5.12
C ILE A 151 2.68 10.23 -3.75
N THR A 152 3.02 11.51 -3.57
CA THR A 152 3.34 12.13 -2.28
C THR A 152 2.04 12.45 -1.54
N THR A 153 1.90 12.04 -0.27
CA THR A 153 0.66 12.19 0.50
C THR A 153 0.84 12.86 1.87
N GLY A 154 2.06 13.15 2.27
CA GLY A 154 2.37 13.67 3.61
C GLY A 154 2.51 15.18 3.71
N MET A 155 2.21 15.95 2.66
CA MET A 155 2.39 17.39 2.61
C MET A 155 1.14 18.15 3.03
N LYS A 156 1.31 19.41 3.48
CA LYS A 156 0.26 20.27 4.06
C LYS A 156 -0.92 20.54 3.12
N GLU A 157 -0.66 20.77 1.85
CA GLU A 157 -1.64 20.99 0.77
C GLU A 157 -1.97 19.68 0.05
N ASN A 158 -2.57 18.73 0.74
CA ASN A 158 -2.93 17.42 0.17
C ASN A 158 -4.40 17.11 0.45
N LYS A 159 -5.07 16.39 -0.47
CA LYS A 159 -6.46 15.94 -0.25
C LYS A 159 -6.60 14.93 0.88
N PHE A 160 -5.50 14.32 1.32
CA PHE A 160 -5.48 13.27 2.34
C PHE A 160 -5.11 13.83 3.70
N GLY A 161 -5.73 13.27 4.74
CA GLY A 161 -5.39 13.48 6.13
C GLY A 161 -5.80 14.83 6.71
N ILE A 162 -5.74 14.89 8.02
CA ILE A 162 -6.09 16.06 8.85
C ILE A 162 -4.80 16.82 9.14
N ASN A 163 -4.79 18.13 8.90
CA ASN A 163 -3.67 18.98 9.28
C ASN A 163 -3.60 19.13 10.80
N LEU A 164 -2.41 19.17 11.35
CA LEU A 164 -2.17 19.26 12.80
C LEU A 164 -2.90 20.45 13.45
N SER A 165 -2.97 21.58 12.76
CA SER A 165 -3.71 22.77 13.23
C SER A 165 -5.21 22.55 13.47
N LEU A 166 -5.79 21.51 12.86
CA LEU A 166 -7.22 21.18 13.01
C LEU A 166 -7.47 20.16 14.13
N LEU A 167 -6.44 19.53 14.68
CA LEU A 167 -6.59 18.50 15.72
C LEU A 167 -7.36 18.98 16.95
N PRO A 168 -7.17 20.21 17.49
CA PRO A 168 -7.98 20.68 18.62
C PRO A 168 -9.49 20.64 18.34
N SER A 169 -9.91 21.03 17.14
CA SER A 169 -11.34 20.99 16.74
C SER A 169 -11.84 19.55 16.59
N VAL A 170 -11.01 18.65 16.04
CA VAL A 170 -11.36 17.24 15.90
C VAL A 170 -11.50 16.57 17.27
N PHE A 171 -10.64 16.90 18.23
CA PHE A 171 -10.75 16.35 19.58
C PHE A 171 -11.99 16.85 20.31
N GLN A 172 -12.41 18.09 20.10
CA GLN A 172 -13.68 18.58 20.66
C GLN A 172 -14.88 17.82 20.06
N GLU A 173 -14.85 17.56 18.76
CA GLU A 173 -15.89 16.78 18.09
C GLU A 173 -15.95 15.34 18.62
N ILE A 174 -14.81 14.67 18.80
CA ILE A 174 -14.77 13.30 19.34
C ILE A 174 -15.42 13.23 20.73
N LYS A 175 -15.21 14.24 21.59
CA LYS A 175 -15.81 14.29 22.94
C LYS A 175 -17.34 14.32 22.93
N VAL A 176 -17.94 14.86 21.87
CA VAL A 176 -19.41 14.96 21.74
C VAL A 176 -19.98 13.92 20.77
N SER A 177 -19.16 13.00 20.29
CA SER A 177 -19.52 11.96 19.34
C SER A 177 -19.54 10.59 20.03
N PRO A 178 -20.67 10.18 20.66
CA PRO A 178 -20.73 8.99 21.51
C PRO A 178 -20.59 7.66 20.75
N HIS A 179 -20.76 7.67 19.43
CA HIS A 179 -20.74 6.48 18.58
C HIS A 179 -19.43 6.30 17.83
N VAL A 180 -18.36 7.01 18.22
CA VAL A 180 -16.99 6.77 17.77
C VAL A 180 -16.04 6.59 18.95
N LYS A 181 -15.04 5.73 18.78
CA LYS A 181 -13.96 5.55 19.75
C LYS A 181 -12.62 5.78 19.06
N LEU A 182 -11.88 6.81 19.49
CA LEU A 182 -10.51 7.03 19.05
C LEU A 182 -9.61 5.93 19.60
N ILE A 183 -9.06 5.10 18.72
CA ILE A 183 -8.14 4.02 19.08
C ILE A 183 -6.71 4.24 18.60
N GLY A 184 -6.48 5.18 17.66
CA GLY A 184 -5.17 5.36 17.07
C GLY A 184 -4.99 6.62 16.26
N ILE A 185 -3.75 6.80 15.80
CA ILE A 185 -3.40 7.72 14.73
C ILE A 185 -2.85 6.94 13.54
N HIS A 186 -3.03 7.49 12.35
CA HIS A 186 -2.56 6.95 11.09
C HIS A 186 -1.77 8.03 10.34
N ALA A 187 -0.67 7.65 9.71
CA ALA A 187 0.09 8.52 8.81
C ALA A 187 0.54 7.74 7.57
N HIS A 188 0.57 8.40 6.42
CA HIS A 188 1.09 7.80 5.19
C HIS A 188 1.77 8.90 4.35
N ILE A 189 3.06 8.73 4.04
CA ILE A 189 3.90 9.76 3.44
C ILE A 189 4.10 9.61 1.93
N GLY A 190 3.67 8.50 1.34
CA GLY A 190 3.80 8.30 -0.10
C GLY A 190 4.03 6.85 -0.49
N SER A 191 4.41 6.63 -1.75
CA SER A 191 4.66 5.30 -2.31
C SER A 191 5.96 5.29 -3.10
N GLN A 192 6.57 4.11 -3.25
CA GLN A 192 7.85 3.92 -3.94
C GLN A 192 8.99 4.69 -3.27
N ILE A 193 9.05 4.66 -1.94
CA ILE A 193 10.11 5.28 -1.15
C ILE A 193 11.23 4.27 -0.99
N THR A 194 12.40 4.59 -1.53
CA THR A 194 13.61 3.76 -1.45
C THR A 194 14.65 4.34 -0.49
N ASP A 195 14.52 5.63 -0.15
CA ASP A 195 15.37 6.28 0.85
C ASP A 195 14.78 6.10 2.26
N MET A 196 15.51 5.40 3.11
CA MET A 196 15.12 5.15 4.50
C MET A 196 15.11 6.43 5.37
N SER A 197 15.68 7.53 4.91
CA SER A 197 15.66 8.82 5.64
C SER A 197 14.23 9.35 5.80
N ALA A 198 13.37 9.16 4.82
CA ALA A 198 11.94 9.54 4.89
C ALA A 198 11.21 8.81 6.04
N PHE A 199 11.48 7.52 6.22
CA PHE A 199 10.90 6.73 7.31
C PHE A 199 11.49 7.09 8.68
N ARG A 200 12.78 7.49 8.74
CA ARG A 200 13.38 8.04 9.97
C ARG A 200 12.69 9.34 10.39
N ASN A 201 12.49 10.24 9.43
CA ASN A 201 11.80 11.51 9.67
C ASN A 201 10.35 11.27 10.12
N LEU A 202 9.66 10.30 9.51
CA LEU A 202 8.31 9.91 9.94
C LEU A 202 8.31 9.42 11.39
N ALA A 203 9.23 8.54 11.77
CA ALA A 203 9.29 8.02 13.14
C ALA A 203 9.52 9.15 14.18
N ILE A 204 10.41 10.10 13.88
CA ILE A 204 10.67 11.27 14.74
C ILE A 204 9.41 12.13 14.83
N ARG A 205 8.79 12.41 13.69
CA ARG A 205 7.58 13.25 13.66
C ARG A 205 6.39 12.63 14.40
N ILE A 206 6.25 11.31 14.34
CA ILE A 206 5.22 10.58 15.11
C ILE A 206 5.49 10.71 16.62
N ASN A 207 6.73 10.70 17.08
CA ASN A 207 7.03 10.95 18.50
C ASN A 207 6.59 12.35 18.93
N GLU A 208 6.91 13.38 18.13
CA GLU A 208 6.48 14.76 18.40
C GLU A 208 4.94 14.87 18.45
N ILE A 209 4.24 14.23 17.51
CA ILE A 209 2.78 14.20 17.49
C ILE A 209 2.22 13.51 18.74
N GLN A 210 2.84 12.44 19.21
CA GLN A 210 2.45 11.78 20.45
C GLN A 210 2.61 12.71 21.66
N ASP A 211 3.71 13.46 21.73
CA ASP A 211 3.94 14.45 22.79
C ASP A 211 2.88 15.56 22.76
N GLU A 212 2.49 16.04 21.56
CA GLU A 212 1.41 17.01 21.38
C GLU A 212 0.04 16.45 21.86
N LEU A 213 -0.25 15.17 21.56
CA LEU A 213 -1.47 14.49 22.03
C LEU A 213 -1.51 14.35 23.55
N GLU A 214 -0.40 13.98 24.17
CA GLU A 214 -0.29 13.86 25.63
C GLU A 214 -0.52 15.20 26.35
N GLN A 215 -0.02 16.32 25.78
CA GLN A 215 -0.25 17.66 26.34
C GLN A 215 -1.73 18.03 26.41
N VAL A 216 -2.57 17.46 25.56
CA VAL A 216 -4.03 17.67 25.58
C VAL A 216 -4.79 16.53 26.28
N GLY A 217 -4.06 15.64 26.98
CA GLY A 217 -4.62 14.54 27.75
C GLY A 217 -5.12 13.34 26.92
N LEU A 218 -4.61 13.18 25.69
CA LEU A 218 -4.98 12.09 24.81
C LEU A 218 -3.84 11.08 24.70
N GLN A 219 -4.19 9.80 24.81
CA GLN A 219 -3.31 8.68 24.50
C GLN A 219 -4.01 7.76 23.52
N VAL A 220 -3.25 7.20 22.60
CA VAL A 220 -3.75 6.27 21.57
C VAL A 220 -3.07 4.93 21.71
N GLU A 221 -3.85 3.86 21.50
CA GLU A 221 -3.37 2.49 21.60
C GLU A 221 -2.64 2.02 20.34
N ASN A 222 -2.96 2.62 19.18
CA ASN A 222 -2.46 2.16 17.89
C ASN A 222 -1.78 3.29 17.10
N LEU A 223 -0.58 3.00 16.60
CA LEU A 223 0.17 3.86 15.70
C LEU A 223 0.25 3.19 14.34
N ASN A 224 -0.50 3.65 13.36
CA ASN A 224 -0.43 3.15 12.00
C ASN A 224 0.46 4.07 11.16
N LEU A 225 1.58 3.56 10.71
CA LEU A 225 2.63 4.30 10.02
C LEU A 225 2.51 4.21 8.50
N GLY A 226 1.41 3.62 8.01
CA GLY A 226 1.15 3.44 6.60
C GLY A 226 2.12 2.48 5.92
N GLY A 227 2.26 2.65 4.62
CA GLY A 227 3.19 1.85 3.82
C GLY A 227 4.29 2.72 3.21
N GLY A 228 4.46 2.56 1.90
CA GLY A 228 5.37 3.40 1.12
C GLY A 228 6.65 2.73 0.70
N LEU A 229 7.10 1.65 1.36
CA LEU A 229 8.31 0.93 1.00
C LEU A 229 8.33 0.58 -0.50
N GLY A 230 9.37 1.03 -1.18
CA GLY A 230 9.59 0.86 -2.61
C GLY A 230 10.33 -0.44 -2.96
N ILE A 231 10.49 -0.65 -4.27
CA ILE A 231 11.27 -1.75 -4.86
C ILE A 231 12.24 -1.20 -5.91
N ASP A 232 13.25 -1.98 -6.27
CA ASP A 232 14.15 -1.64 -7.38
C ASP A 232 13.56 -2.13 -8.71
N TYR A 233 13.08 -1.20 -9.54
CA TYR A 233 12.58 -1.47 -10.88
C TYR A 233 13.69 -1.59 -11.92
N TYR A 234 14.89 -1.09 -11.63
CA TYR A 234 16.04 -1.16 -12.55
C TYR A 234 16.76 -2.51 -12.46
N HIS A 235 16.88 -3.05 -11.24
CA HIS A 235 17.56 -4.30 -10.99
C HIS A 235 16.71 -5.24 -10.13
N PRO A 236 15.50 -5.64 -10.60
CA PRO A 236 14.53 -6.39 -9.80
C PRO A 236 15.05 -7.77 -9.35
N ASN A 237 16.10 -8.28 -10.02
CA ASN A 237 16.73 -9.57 -9.70
C ASN A 237 17.78 -9.49 -8.58
N HIS A 238 18.29 -8.28 -8.24
CA HIS A 238 19.28 -8.12 -7.17
C HIS A 238 18.65 -8.25 -5.80
N LEU A 239 17.44 -7.65 -5.64
CA LEU A 239 16.67 -7.72 -4.41
C LEU A 239 15.24 -8.16 -4.75
N PRO A 240 15.03 -9.46 -4.95
CA PRO A 240 13.72 -9.99 -5.34
C PRO A 240 12.67 -9.86 -4.23
N ILE A 241 13.09 -9.56 -3.01
CA ILE A 241 12.22 -9.21 -1.87
C ILE A 241 12.69 -7.84 -1.36
N ALA A 242 11.75 -6.94 -1.09
CA ALA A 242 12.06 -5.61 -0.57
C ALA A 242 12.71 -5.68 0.82
N ALA A 243 13.48 -4.64 1.17
CA ALA A 243 14.27 -4.58 2.41
C ALA A 243 13.39 -4.35 3.65
N PHE A 244 12.50 -5.30 3.97
CA PHE A 244 11.61 -5.23 5.13
C PHE A 244 12.37 -5.23 6.46
N ASP A 245 13.52 -5.88 6.53
CA ASP A 245 14.44 -5.87 7.68
C ASP A 245 14.85 -4.44 8.04
N ASN A 246 15.40 -3.70 7.08
CA ASN A 246 15.81 -2.32 7.26
C ASN A 246 14.61 -1.41 7.55
N TYR A 247 13.48 -1.64 6.86
CA TYR A 247 12.26 -0.86 7.01
C TYR A 247 11.73 -0.91 8.45
N PHE A 248 11.52 -2.10 9.01
CA PHE A 248 11.02 -2.23 10.38
C PHE A 248 12.07 -1.84 11.43
N ALA A 249 13.36 -2.12 11.18
CA ALA A 249 14.43 -1.75 12.09
C ALA A 249 14.54 -0.24 12.30
N VAL A 250 14.28 0.59 11.26
CA VAL A 250 14.27 2.06 11.39
C VAL A 250 13.26 2.51 12.44
N PHE A 251 12.03 1.98 12.39
CA PHE A 251 10.99 2.35 13.34
C PHE A 251 11.28 1.80 14.74
N ASN A 252 11.75 0.57 14.86
CA ASN A 252 12.15 0.03 16.16
C ASN A 252 13.23 0.85 16.85
N LYS A 253 14.15 1.42 16.07
CA LYS A 253 15.26 2.23 16.61
C LYS A 253 14.82 3.63 17.06
N LEU A 254 13.83 4.22 16.39
CA LEU A 254 13.53 5.65 16.52
C LEU A 254 12.17 5.95 17.13
N LEU A 255 11.20 5.05 16.99
CA LEU A 255 9.86 5.26 17.52
C LEU A 255 9.86 5.02 19.04
N GLN A 256 9.32 5.98 19.76
CA GLN A 256 9.20 5.93 21.23
C GLN A 256 7.79 5.48 21.62
N LEU A 257 7.62 4.18 21.79
CA LEU A 257 6.33 3.60 22.16
C LEU A 257 5.97 3.92 23.62
N ARG A 258 4.70 4.28 23.83
CA ARG A 258 4.10 4.37 25.17
C ARG A 258 3.63 2.98 25.63
N PRO A 259 3.47 2.75 26.94
CA PRO A 259 3.01 1.45 27.43
C PRO A 259 1.72 0.97 26.78
N GLY A 260 1.70 -0.26 26.28
CA GLY A 260 0.52 -0.87 25.66
C GLY A 260 0.27 -0.49 24.20
N GLN A 261 1.07 0.38 23.60
CA GLN A 261 0.90 0.76 22.18
C GLN A 261 1.28 -0.38 21.23
N ARG A 262 0.56 -0.42 20.11
CA ARG A 262 0.77 -1.34 18.98
C ARG A 262 1.11 -0.57 17.73
N VAL A 263 2.01 -1.11 16.94
CA VAL A 263 2.43 -0.49 15.67
C VAL A 263 1.87 -1.28 14.50
N HIS A 264 1.37 -0.54 13.51
CA HIS A 264 0.74 -1.06 12.29
C HIS A 264 1.41 -0.48 11.06
N PHE A 265 1.50 -1.28 9.98
CA PHE A 265 2.04 -0.92 8.69
C PHE A 265 1.12 -1.36 7.55
N GLU A 266 1.12 -0.61 6.44
CA GLU A 266 0.26 -0.84 5.28
C GLU A 266 1.07 -0.97 3.97
N PRO A 267 2.03 -1.91 3.87
CA PRO A 267 2.76 -2.11 2.61
C PRO A 267 1.84 -2.71 1.54
N GLY A 268 1.95 -2.18 0.34
CA GLY A 268 1.23 -2.70 -0.83
C GLY A 268 2.20 -3.14 -1.91
N ARG A 269 2.83 -2.17 -2.59
CA ARG A 269 3.77 -2.39 -3.69
C ARG A 269 4.88 -3.39 -3.34
N SER A 270 5.56 -3.17 -2.23
CA SER A 270 6.69 -4.02 -1.80
C SER A 270 6.30 -5.48 -1.52
N VAL A 271 5.01 -5.76 -1.27
CA VAL A 271 4.51 -7.12 -1.07
C VAL A 271 4.37 -7.88 -2.38
N VAL A 272 3.76 -7.26 -3.40
CA VAL A 272 3.27 -7.97 -4.60
C VAL A 272 3.94 -7.58 -5.91
N ALA A 273 4.66 -6.46 -5.98
CA ALA A 273 5.13 -5.98 -7.28
C ALA A 273 6.18 -6.93 -7.90
N GLN A 274 7.06 -7.50 -7.08
CA GLN A 274 8.15 -8.33 -7.59
C GLN A 274 7.72 -9.75 -7.98
N CYS A 275 6.57 -10.23 -7.50
CA CYS A 275 6.04 -11.52 -7.94
C CYS A 275 5.28 -11.42 -9.28
N GLY A 276 4.91 -10.22 -9.73
CA GLY A 276 4.17 -9.97 -10.96
C GLY A 276 5.07 -9.68 -12.15
N SER A 277 4.74 -10.23 -13.32
CA SER A 277 5.38 -9.93 -14.59
C SER A 277 4.34 -9.86 -15.70
N LEU A 278 4.42 -8.83 -16.54
CA LEU A 278 3.62 -8.75 -17.77
C LEU A 278 4.35 -9.54 -18.85
N ILE A 279 3.70 -10.56 -19.38
CA ILE A 279 4.19 -11.39 -20.47
C ILE A 279 3.51 -10.93 -21.75
N SER A 280 4.32 -10.59 -22.74
CA SER A 280 3.85 -10.12 -24.04
C SER A 280 4.68 -10.72 -25.16
N ARG A 281 4.21 -10.58 -26.39
CA ARG A 281 4.86 -11.07 -27.60
C ARG A 281 5.28 -9.90 -28.47
N VAL A 282 6.47 -9.99 -29.05
CA VAL A 282 6.87 -9.10 -30.14
C VAL A 282 6.09 -9.54 -31.39
N LEU A 283 5.22 -8.65 -31.89
CA LEU A 283 4.44 -8.86 -33.11
C LEU A 283 5.28 -8.57 -34.34
N TYR A 284 6.00 -7.46 -34.31
CA TYR A 284 6.82 -6.97 -35.40
C TYR A 284 8.07 -6.27 -34.89
N VAL A 285 9.14 -6.36 -35.66
CA VAL A 285 10.29 -5.46 -35.57
C VAL A 285 10.19 -4.49 -36.75
N LYS A 286 10.20 -3.19 -36.46
CA LYS A 286 10.19 -2.16 -37.47
C LYS A 286 11.50 -1.40 -37.44
N GLU A 287 12.20 -1.34 -38.57
CA GLU A 287 13.40 -0.53 -38.74
C GLU A 287 13.00 0.88 -39.26
N GLY A 288 13.38 1.92 -38.52
CA GLY A 288 13.34 3.30 -38.96
C GLY A 288 14.73 3.74 -39.41
N GLU A 289 14.85 5.00 -39.80
CA GLU A 289 16.15 5.54 -40.27
C GLU A 289 17.19 5.61 -39.14
N THR A 290 16.75 5.87 -37.90
CA THR A 290 17.65 6.10 -36.74
C THR A 290 17.33 5.20 -35.55
N ARG A 291 16.21 4.48 -35.57
CA ARG A 291 15.72 3.66 -34.44
C ARG A 291 15.12 2.35 -34.91
N LYS A 292 15.22 1.35 -34.07
CA LYS A 292 14.50 0.08 -34.23
C LYS A 292 13.38 0.00 -33.20
N PHE A 293 12.21 -0.48 -33.62
CA PHE A 293 11.04 -0.63 -32.77
C PHE A 293 10.68 -2.09 -32.59
N ALA A 294 10.56 -2.55 -31.35
CA ALA A 294 9.92 -3.80 -31.02
C ALA A 294 8.45 -3.53 -30.66
N ILE A 295 7.54 -3.89 -31.56
CA ILE A 295 6.10 -3.66 -31.41
C ILE A 295 5.50 -4.86 -30.69
N LEU A 296 4.99 -4.63 -29.47
CA LEU A 296 4.39 -5.66 -28.63
C LEU A 296 2.87 -5.70 -28.80
N ASP A 297 2.26 -6.82 -28.39
CA ASP A 297 0.82 -6.94 -28.22
C ASP A 297 0.30 -6.36 -26.88
N ALA A 298 1.19 -5.82 -26.05
CA ALA A 298 0.89 -5.09 -24.81
C ALA A 298 1.26 -3.61 -24.94
N GLY A 299 0.55 -2.74 -24.23
CA GLY A 299 0.81 -1.32 -24.23
C GLY A 299 0.42 -0.66 -22.91
N PHE A 300 0.09 0.64 -22.96
CA PHE A 300 -0.27 1.38 -21.76
C PHE A 300 -1.61 0.92 -21.14
N THR A 301 -2.46 0.24 -21.89
CA THR A 301 -3.71 -0.37 -21.39
C THR A 301 -3.43 -1.52 -20.41
N GLU A 302 -2.34 -2.24 -20.63
CA GLU A 302 -1.89 -3.32 -19.75
C GLU A 302 -0.92 -2.81 -18.67
N LEU A 303 -0.10 -1.78 -18.98
CA LEU A 303 0.88 -1.21 -18.06
C LEU A 303 0.90 0.32 -18.16
N ILE A 304 -0.02 0.98 -17.43
CA ILE A 304 -0.21 2.44 -17.48
C ILE A 304 0.93 3.26 -16.86
N ARG A 305 1.72 2.67 -15.93
CA ARG A 305 2.68 3.42 -15.12
C ARG A 305 3.76 4.19 -15.92
N PRO A 306 4.33 3.66 -16.99
CA PRO A 306 5.26 4.44 -17.83
C PRO A 306 4.63 5.72 -18.35
N ALA A 307 3.41 5.66 -18.87
CA ALA A 307 2.71 6.83 -19.42
C ALA A 307 2.24 7.82 -18.33
N MET A 308 1.84 7.34 -17.16
CA MET A 308 1.26 8.19 -16.11
C MET A 308 2.30 8.82 -15.17
N TYR A 309 3.40 8.11 -14.90
CA TYR A 309 4.37 8.48 -13.86
C TYR A 309 5.81 8.57 -14.41
N ASP A 310 6.01 8.45 -15.73
CA ASP A 310 7.35 8.31 -16.32
C ASP A 310 8.17 7.19 -15.65
N ALA A 311 7.47 6.09 -15.29
CA ALA A 311 8.03 5.04 -14.46
C ALA A 311 8.74 4.00 -15.33
N TYR A 312 9.98 3.71 -14.96
CA TYR A 312 10.75 2.62 -15.57
C TYR A 312 10.27 1.25 -15.06
N HIS A 313 10.23 0.27 -15.98
CA HIS A 313 10.09 -1.15 -15.72
C HIS A 313 11.14 -1.91 -16.50
N ARG A 314 11.83 -2.83 -15.85
CA ARG A 314 12.80 -3.70 -16.53
C ARG A 314 12.09 -4.57 -17.56
N ILE A 315 12.60 -4.55 -18.81
CA ILE A 315 12.14 -5.40 -19.90
C ILE A 315 13.25 -6.41 -20.20
N GLU A 316 12.87 -7.67 -20.37
CA GLU A 316 13.81 -8.75 -20.70
C GLU A 316 13.22 -9.66 -21.77
N ASN A 317 14.04 -10.04 -22.74
CA ASN A 317 13.72 -11.11 -23.68
C ASN A 317 13.91 -12.47 -22.96
N ILE A 318 12.90 -13.34 -23.03
CA ILE A 318 12.90 -14.64 -22.35
C ILE A 318 12.88 -15.82 -23.31
N SER A 319 12.92 -15.58 -24.62
CA SER A 319 12.71 -16.63 -25.64
C SER A 319 13.73 -16.65 -26.78
N SER A 320 14.63 -15.66 -26.86
CA SER A 320 15.63 -15.58 -27.93
C SER A 320 17.04 -15.53 -27.36
N ASP A 321 17.95 -16.27 -27.99
CA ASP A 321 19.39 -16.28 -27.72
C ASP A 321 20.17 -15.46 -28.75
N GLU A 322 19.48 -14.70 -29.62
CA GLU A 322 20.09 -13.83 -30.62
C GLU A 322 20.89 -12.68 -29.97
N PRO A 323 21.87 -12.09 -30.68
CA PRO A 323 22.63 -10.95 -30.19
C PRO A 323 21.75 -9.82 -29.71
N VAL A 324 22.16 -9.18 -28.60
CA VAL A 324 21.43 -8.06 -27.99
C VAL A 324 21.56 -6.82 -28.86
N GLU A 325 20.41 -6.20 -29.18
CA GLU A 325 20.32 -4.91 -29.88
C GLU A 325 19.46 -3.95 -29.09
N LEU A 326 19.56 -2.65 -29.40
CA LEU A 326 18.72 -1.61 -28.81
C LEU A 326 17.43 -1.44 -29.59
N TYR A 327 16.30 -1.45 -28.88
CA TYR A 327 14.97 -1.21 -29.42
C TYR A 327 14.22 -0.22 -28.56
N ASP A 328 13.43 0.64 -29.20
CA ASP A 328 12.31 1.30 -28.53
C ASP A 328 11.17 0.27 -28.45
N VAL A 329 10.82 -0.13 -27.22
CA VAL A 329 9.76 -1.11 -26.99
C VAL A 329 8.43 -0.37 -26.89
N VAL A 330 7.50 -0.67 -27.79
CA VAL A 330 6.25 0.09 -27.96
C VAL A 330 5.03 -0.83 -28.03
N GLY A 331 3.89 -0.30 -27.59
CA GLY A 331 2.60 -0.98 -27.72
C GLY A 331 1.90 -0.68 -29.05
N PRO A 332 0.70 -1.24 -29.27
CA PRO A 332 -0.05 -1.09 -30.54
C PRO A 332 -0.80 0.25 -30.66
N ILE A 333 -0.92 1.01 -29.59
CA ILE A 333 -1.66 2.27 -29.55
C ILE A 333 -0.82 3.42 -28.98
N CYS A 334 -1.23 4.68 -29.30
CA CYS A 334 -0.54 5.89 -28.84
C CYS A 334 -0.67 6.10 -27.33
#